data_5044ab92fd7e3be827900742426c9873
#
_entry.id   5044ab92fd7e3be827900742426c9873
#
_cell.length_a   1.000
_cell.length_b   1.000
_cell.length_c   1.000
_cell.angle_alpha   90.00
_cell.angle_beta   90.00
_cell.angle_gamma   90.00
#
_symmetry.space_group_name_H-M   'P 1'
#
loop_
_entity.id
_entity.type
_entity.pdbx_description
1 polymer ?
#
loop_
_entity_poly.entity_id
_entity_poly.type
_entity_poly.pdbx_seq_one_letter_code
_entity_poly.pdbx_strand_id
1 'polypeptide(L)'
;GKGILAALKPKGRKVWEFFLNMLQSLKSTISFDINGNPEWSVGIGDIQSPDITLDEIFAYLSQADKPCLIAIDEFQTIAGYPEKTVEATLRKRIQNCHNANFIFSGSKRHMMALMFTSRSRPFYHSSSIMGLEAINEQTYLEFANHHLSKIDKEISAEAFSYLYHRFDGITWYIQYVLNMLYTSISDSRVLGKEDVEYCIESI
;
A
#
# COMPACT_ATOMS: atom_id res chain seq x y z
N GLY A 1 6.86 -3.16 -9.55
CA GLY A 1 6.85 -2.72 -10.97
C GLY A 1 5.47 -2.48 -11.55
N LYS A 2 4.47 -3.34 -11.28
CA LYS A 2 3.12 -3.23 -11.90
C LYS A 2 2.41 -1.90 -11.60
N GLY A 3 2.48 -1.40 -10.35
CA GLY A 3 1.80 -0.16 -9.96
C GLY A 3 2.40 1.10 -10.59
N ILE A 4 3.71 1.15 -10.76
CA ILE A 4 4.40 2.28 -11.38
C ILE A 4 4.01 2.39 -12.85
N LEU A 5 3.99 1.27 -13.56
CA LEU A 5 3.65 1.22 -14.99
C LEU A 5 2.19 1.61 -15.27
N ALA A 6 1.25 1.26 -14.38
CA ALA A 6 -0.16 1.62 -14.52
C ALA A 6 -0.43 3.12 -14.29
N ALA A 7 0.33 3.75 -13.36
CA ALA A 7 0.18 5.17 -13.03
C ALA A 7 0.83 6.11 -14.05
N LEU A 8 1.81 5.64 -14.80
CA LEU A 8 2.63 6.42 -15.74
C LEU A 8 2.08 6.38 -17.17
N LYS A 9 0.78 6.65 -17.39
CA LYS A 9 0.29 6.90 -18.78
C LYS A 9 0.92 8.18 -19.32
N PRO A 10 1.96 8.09 -20.17
CA PRO A 10 2.64 9.27 -20.67
C PRO A 10 1.79 9.98 -21.72
N LYS A 11 1.68 11.30 -21.59
CA LYS A 11 1.11 12.16 -22.62
C LYS A 11 2.24 12.65 -23.53
N GLY A 12 2.38 12.05 -24.69
CA GLY A 12 3.35 12.45 -25.70
C GLY A 12 3.90 11.28 -26.52
N ARG A 13 4.01 11.44 -27.85
CA ARG A 13 4.36 10.35 -28.77
C ARG A 13 5.74 9.72 -28.47
N LYS A 14 6.77 10.53 -28.18
CA LYS A 14 8.12 10.05 -27.88
C LYS A 14 8.18 9.27 -26.56
N VAL A 15 7.45 9.74 -25.55
CA VAL A 15 7.39 9.09 -24.23
C VAL A 15 6.59 7.80 -24.33
N TRP A 16 5.58 7.76 -25.20
CA TRP A 16 4.82 6.54 -25.48
C TRP A 16 5.68 5.49 -26.22
N GLU A 17 6.48 5.88 -27.19
CA GLU A 17 7.40 4.98 -27.89
C GLU A 17 8.48 4.40 -26.94
N PHE A 18 9.04 5.24 -26.06
CA PHE A 18 9.96 4.78 -25.00
C PHE A 18 9.27 3.79 -24.04
N PHE A 19 8.05 4.09 -23.61
CA PHE A 19 7.25 3.23 -22.72
C PHE A 19 6.91 1.89 -23.39
N LEU A 20 6.56 1.89 -24.69
CA LEU A 20 6.31 0.67 -25.44
C LEU A 20 7.57 -0.20 -25.58
N ASN A 21 8.73 0.41 -25.84
CA ASN A 21 10.00 -0.31 -25.92
C ASN A 21 10.37 -0.93 -24.57
N MET A 22 10.16 -0.20 -23.47
CA MET A 22 10.34 -0.71 -22.12
C MET A 22 9.39 -1.89 -21.82
N LEU A 23 8.13 -1.82 -22.24
CA LEU A 23 7.16 -2.92 -22.11
C LEU A 23 7.53 -4.15 -22.94
N GLN A 24 8.13 -3.96 -24.11
CA GLN A 24 8.61 -5.07 -24.94
C GLN A 24 9.75 -5.83 -24.26
N SER A 25 10.63 -5.15 -23.51
CA SER A 25 11.69 -5.79 -22.72
C SER A 25 11.12 -6.63 -21.55
N LEU A 26 9.92 -6.29 -21.07
CA LEU A 26 9.24 -6.97 -19.96
C LEU A 26 8.36 -8.16 -20.37
N LYS A 27 8.30 -8.55 -21.65
CA LYS A 27 7.38 -9.58 -22.17
C LYS A 27 5.97 -9.44 -21.56
N SER A 28 5.38 -8.24 -21.66
CA SER A 28 4.02 -8.01 -21.17
C SER A 28 2.99 -8.49 -22.20
N THR A 29 2.02 -9.26 -21.73
CA THR A 29 0.84 -9.61 -22.52
C THR A 29 -0.26 -8.59 -22.23
N ILE A 30 -0.74 -7.91 -23.27
CA ILE A 30 -1.91 -7.06 -23.17
C ILE A 30 -3.12 -7.96 -23.46
N SER A 31 -3.98 -8.16 -22.48
CA SER A 31 -5.31 -8.74 -22.67
C SER A 31 -6.36 -7.63 -22.57
N PHE A 32 -7.49 -7.85 -23.22
CA PHE A 32 -8.65 -6.95 -23.10
C PHE A 32 -9.74 -7.68 -22.33
N ASP A 33 -10.41 -6.96 -21.41
CA ASP A 33 -11.59 -7.47 -20.73
C ASP A 33 -12.78 -7.59 -21.72
N ILE A 34 -13.88 -8.19 -21.25
CA ILE A 34 -15.12 -8.35 -22.05
C ILE A 34 -15.75 -7.02 -22.50
N ASN A 35 -15.32 -5.88 -21.93
CA ASN A 35 -15.76 -4.54 -22.27
C ASN A 35 -14.76 -3.79 -23.16
N GLY A 36 -13.67 -4.46 -23.61
CA GLY A 36 -12.65 -3.86 -24.47
C GLY A 36 -11.66 -2.94 -23.74
N ASN A 37 -11.64 -2.94 -22.39
CA ASN A 37 -10.63 -2.20 -21.65
C ASN A 37 -9.31 -2.99 -21.59
N PRO A 38 -8.17 -2.33 -21.79
CA PRO A 38 -6.88 -3.03 -21.72
C PRO A 38 -6.59 -3.48 -20.30
N GLU A 39 -6.54 -4.79 -20.10
CA GLU A 39 -6.12 -5.43 -18.87
C GLU A 39 -4.63 -5.78 -18.99
N TRP A 40 -3.82 -5.15 -18.17
CA TRP A 40 -2.38 -5.31 -18.18
C TRP A 40 -1.97 -6.45 -17.24
N SER A 41 -1.70 -7.62 -17.79
CA SER A 41 -1.02 -8.68 -17.05
C SER A 41 0.47 -8.66 -17.38
N VAL A 42 1.30 -8.19 -16.48
CA VAL A 42 2.75 -8.43 -16.53
C VAL A 42 2.98 -9.79 -15.89
N GLY A 43 3.16 -10.82 -16.72
CA GLY A 43 3.65 -12.10 -16.25
C GLY A 43 5.04 -11.91 -15.64
N ILE A 44 5.25 -12.36 -14.40
CA ILE A 44 6.59 -12.56 -13.84
C ILE A 44 7.11 -13.89 -14.45
N GLY A 45 7.28 -13.89 -15.76
CA GLY A 45 7.94 -14.95 -16.46
C GLY A 45 9.24 -14.36 -16.98
N ASP A 46 10.36 -14.81 -16.41
CA ASP A 46 11.73 -14.59 -16.90
C ASP A 46 12.05 -13.14 -17.33
N ILE A 47 12.18 -12.25 -16.35
CA ILE A 47 12.93 -11.00 -16.54
C ILE A 47 14.36 -11.42 -16.82
N GLN A 48 14.76 -11.43 -18.09
CA GLN A 48 16.11 -11.87 -18.50
C GLN A 48 17.24 -11.02 -17.94
N SER A 49 16.91 -9.79 -17.47
CA SER A 49 17.88 -8.89 -16.84
C SER A 49 17.17 -7.89 -15.95
N PRO A 50 16.96 -8.20 -14.64
CA PRO A 50 16.30 -7.29 -13.68
C PRO A 50 16.98 -5.94 -13.56
N ASP A 51 18.29 -5.89 -13.69
CA ASP A 51 19.08 -4.66 -13.60
C ASP A 51 18.80 -3.71 -14.77
N ILE A 52 18.69 -4.21 -15.99
CA ILE A 52 18.36 -3.41 -17.19
C ILE A 52 16.98 -2.78 -16.99
N THR A 53 16.01 -3.56 -16.52
CA THR A 53 14.65 -3.06 -16.27
C THR A 53 14.62 -1.95 -15.22
N LEU A 54 15.41 -2.06 -14.15
CA LEU A 54 15.52 -1.01 -13.13
C LEU A 54 16.17 0.24 -13.71
N ASP A 55 17.23 0.12 -14.49
CA ASP A 55 17.89 1.26 -15.12
C ASP A 55 16.96 2.01 -16.08
N GLU A 56 16.16 1.31 -16.87
CA GLU A 56 15.14 1.90 -17.73
C GLU A 56 14.06 2.66 -16.94
N ILE A 57 13.57 2.09 -15.84
CA ILE A 57 12.60 2.74 -14.96
C ILE A 57 13.17 4.04 -14.39
N PHE A 58 14.40 4.01 -13.86
CA PHE A 58 15.02 5.19 -13.27
C PHE A 58 15.41 6.24 -14.33
N ALA A 59 15.82 5.82 -15.52
CA ALA A 59 16.03 6.72 -16.66
C ALA A 59 14.73 7.43 -17.04
N TYR A 60 13.63 6.71 -17.12
CA TYR A 60 12.30 7.28 -17.37
C TYR A 60 11.89 8.30 -16.29
N LEU A 61 12.03 7.94 -15.01
CA LEU A 61 11.72 8.86 -13.90
C LEU A 61 12.54 10.14 -13.93
N SER A 62 13.83 10.01 -14.30
CA SER A 62 14.74 11.15 -14.39
C SER A 62 14.42 12.10 -15.55
N GLN A 63 13.79 11.59 -16.62
CA GLN A 63 13.45 12.36 -17.83
C GLN A 63 11.97 12.79 -17.86
N ALA A 64 11.17 12.43 -16.85
CA ALA A 64 9.76 12.80 -16.81
C ALA A 64 9.57 14.33 -16.76
N ASP A 65 8.60 14.84 -17.51
CA ASP A 65 8.29 16.28 -17.59
C ASP A 65 7.84 16.89 -16.25
N LYS A 66 7.39 16.06 -15.34
CA LYS A 66 6.90 16.47 -14.01
C LYS A 66 7.58 15.65 -12.92
N PRO A 67 7.80 16.24 -11.73
CA PRO A 67 8.27 15.51 -10.58
C PRO A 67 7.37 14.31 -10.26
N CYS A 68 7.98 13.18 -10.01
CA CYS A 68 7.27 11.93 -9.69
C CYS A 68 7.24 11.69 -8.19
N LEU A 69 6.16 11.10 -7.70
CA LEU A 69 6.05 10.55 -6.35
C LEU A 69 5.84 9.04 -6.45
N ILE A 70 6.78 8.28 -5.92
CA ILE A 70 6.81 6.81 -6.01
C ILE A 70 6.62 6.23 -4.62
N ALA A 71 5.55 5.46 -4.44
CA ALA A 71 5.32 4.69 -3.22
C ALA A 71 5.69 3.22 -3.46
N ILE A 72 6.50 2.66 -2.56
CA ILE A 72 6.91 1.26 -2.57
C ILE A 72 6.41 0.63 -1.29
N ASP A 73 5.41 -0.24 -1.43
CA ASP A 73 4.81 -0.95 -0.29
C ASP A 73 5.56 -2.24 0.03
N GLU A 74 5.43 -2.70 1.28
CA GLU A 74 6.12 -3.88 1.84
C GLU A 74 7.63 -3.86 1.58
N PHE A 75 8.24 -2.65 1.69
CA PHE A 75 9.64 -2.41 1.33
C PHE A 75 10.61 -3.30 2.07
N GLN A 76 10.31 -3.72 3.29
CA GLN A 76 11.17 -4.63 4.06
C GLN A 76 11.38 -5.99 3.38
N THR A 77 10.57 -6.35 2.40
CA THR A 77 10.73 -7.64 1.68
C THR A 77 12.05 -7.73 0.93
N ILE A 78 12.61 -6.58 0.50
CA ILE A 78 13.91 -6.57 -0.19
C ILE A 78 15.07 -7.04 0.69
N ALA A 79 14.93 -6.93 2.00
CA ALA A 79 15.93 -7.42 2.94
C ALA A 79 16.06 -8.96 2.96
N GLY A 80 15.03 -9.65 2.48
CA GLY A 80 14.99 -11.12 2.37
C GLY A 80 15.41 -11.66 1.00
N TYR A 81 15.80 -10.81 0.06
CA TYR A 81 16.24 -11.27 -1.26
C TYR A 81 17.59 -11.98 -1.17
N PRO A 82 17.80 -13.05 -1.96
CA PRO A 82 19.05 -13.81 -1.95
C PRO A 82 20.23 -12.96 -2.42
N GLU A 83 20.00 -12.01 -3.31
CA GLU A 83 21.00 -11.08 -3.82
C GLU A 83 21.29 -9.98 -2.80
N LYS A 84 22.41 -10.07 -2.10
CA LYS A 84 22.81 -9.14 -1.04
C LYS A 84 23.02 -7.69 -1.51
N THR A 85 23.12 -7.45 -2.82
CA THR A 85 23.38 -6.14 -3.41
C THR A 85 22.10 -5.35 -3.74
N VAL A 86 20.90 -5.96 -3.65
CA VAL A 86 19.64 -5.33 -4.06
C VAL A 86 19.39 -4.00 -3.37
N GLU A 87 19.54 -3.95 -2.03
CA GLU A 87 19.37 -2.71 -1.29
C GLU A 87 20.36 -1.62 -1.73
N ALA A 88 21.65 -1.97 -1.86
CA ALA A 88 22.68 -1.01 -2.26
C ALA A 88 22.46 -0.50 -3.68
N THR A 89 22.08 -1.38 -4.58
CA THR A 89 21.78 -1.06 -5.98
C THR A 89 20.58 -0.12 -6.08
N LEU A 90 19.48 -0.44 -5.38
CA LEU A 90 18.29 0.39 -5.35
C LEU A 90 18.57 1.76 -4.70
N ARG A 91 19.31 1.77 -3.58
CA ARG A 91 19.72 3.01 -2.90
C ARG A 91 20.51 3.94 -3.82
N LYS A 92 21.48 3.40 -4.56
CA LYS A 92 22.28 4.17 -5.52
C LYS A 92 21.41 4.80 -6.62
N ARG A 93 20.45 4.05 -7.16
CA ARG A 93 19.54 4.56 -8.20
C ARG A 93 18.63 5.66 -7.67
N ILE A 94 18.06 5.46 -6.49
CA ILE A 94 17.20 6.46 -5.82
C ILE A 94 17.97 7.76 -5.58
N GLN A 95 19.21 7.69 -5.09
CA GLN A 95 20.04 8.88 -4.86
C GLN A 95 20.31 9.68 -6.11
N ASN A 96 20.43 9.03 -7.25
CA ASN A 96 20.71 9.67 -8.53
C ASN A 96 19.44 10.14 -9.27
N CYS A 97 18.25 9.83 -8.76
CA CYS A 97 16.98 10.21 -9.37
C CYS A 97 16.43 11.48 -8.74
N HIS A 98 16.84 12.63 -9.22
CA HIS A 98 16.48 13.94 -8.66
C HIS A 98 15.07 14.40 -9.00
N ASN A 99 14.42 13.78 -9.99
CA ASN A 99 13.07 14.12 -10.43
C ASN A 99 11.97 13.24 -9.77
N ALA A 100 12.33 12.43 -8.79
CA ALA A 100 11.37 11.62 -8.06
C ALA A 100 11.60 11.65 -6.55
N ASN A 101 10.49 11.68 -5.81
CA ASN A 101 10.47 11.46 -4.36
C ASN A 101 9.94 10.06 -4.09
N PHE A 102 10.44 9.43 -3.03
CA PHE A 102 10.11 8.06 -2.70
C PHE A 102 9.48 7.97 -1.31
N ILE A 103 8.40 7.20 -1.22
CA ILE A 103 7.75 6.80 0.03
C ILE A 103 7.93 5.29 0.16
N PHE A 104 8.44 4.85 1.29
CA PHE A 104 8.58 3.44 1.62
C PHE A 104 7.59 3.09 2.73
N SER A 105 6.68 2.16 2.48
CA SER A 105 5.77 1.64 3.49
C SER A 105 6.07 0.17 3.79
N GLY A 106 5.71 -0.26 4.98
CA GLY A 106 5.88 -1.65 5.39
C GLY A 106 5.21 -1.94 6.72
N SER A 107 4.69 -3.15 6.83
CA SER A 107 3.96 -3.64 8.00
C SER A 107 4.88 -4.12 9.12
N LYS A 108 6.10 -4.54 8.81
CA LYS A 108 7.06 -5.04 9.79
C LYS A 108 7.90 -3.91 10.38
N ARG A 109 7.35 -3.17 11.36
CA ARG A 109 7.98 -2.00 12.00
C ARG A 109 9.45 -2.20 12.33
N HIS A 110 9.80 -3.29 13.00
CA HIS A 110 11.18 -3.55 13.42
C HIS A 110 12.13 -3.67 12.22
N MET A 111 11.73 -4.39 11.18
CA MET A 111 12.54 -4.54 9.98
C MET A 111 12.70 -3.21 9.24
N MET A 112 11.61 -2.44 9.08
CA MET A 112 11.66 -1.10 8.49
C MET A 112 12.60 -0.20 9.28
N ALA A 113 12.47 -0.15 10.61
CA ALA A 113 13.35 0.63 11.45
C ALA A 113 14.83 0.24 11.26
N LEU A 114 15.15 -1.04 11.28
CA LEU A 114 16.52 -1.51 11.06
C LEU A 114 17.11 -1.08 9.72
N MET A 115 16.31 -1.11 8.64
CA MET A 115 16.77 -0.72 7.30
C MET A 115 17.22 0.75 7.24
N PHE A 116 16.54 1.65 7.98
CA PHE A 116 16.78 3.08 7.93
C PHE A 116 17.60 3.64 9.10
N THR A 117 17.75 2.89 10.21
CA THR A 117 18.49 3.35 11.40
C THR A 117 19.80 2.60 11.66
N SER A 118 19.99 1.43 11.06
CA SER A 118 21.23 0.67 11.23
C SER A 118 22.36 1.18 10.34
N ARG A 119 23.52 1.51 10.92
CA ARG A 119 24.70 1.99 10.19
C ARG A 119 25.24 1.01 9.14
N SER A 120 24.97 -0.27 9.30
CA SER A 120 25.40 -1.32 8.36
C SER A 120 24.49 -1.46 7.14
N ARG A 121 23.37 -0.74 7.07
CA ARG A 121 22.39 -0.86 5.98
C ARG A 121 22.52 0.26 4.96
N PRO A 122 22.30 -0.04 3.66
CA PRO A 122 22.44 0.95 2.58
C PRO A 122 21.51 2.16 2.74
N PHE A 123 20.32 1.97 3.31
CA PHE A 123 19.34 3.04 3.53
C PHE A 123 19.53 3.83 4.84
N TYR A 124 20.64 3.62 5.53
CA TYR A 124 20.92 4.33 6.78
C TYR A 124 20.77 5.85 6.62
N HIS A 125 19.93 6.48 7.46
CA HIS A 125 19.63 7.91 7.48
C HIS A 125 19.24 8.52 6.10
N SER A 126 18.58 7.75 5.26
CA SER A 126 18.21 8.19 3.92
C SER A 126 16.77 8.72 3.80
N SER A 127 15.98 8.59 4.83
CA SER A 127 14.56 8.99 4.86
C SER A 127 14.14 9.44 6.24
N SER A 128 13.11 10.28 6.32
CA SER A 128 12.40 10.54 7.55
C SER A 128 11.47 9.39 7.87
N ILE A 129 11.43 8.96 9.13
CA ILE A 129 10.59 7.87 9.58
C ILE A 129 9.32 8.44 10.19
N MET A 130 8.18 7.93 9.77
CA MET A 130 6.87 8.24 10.35
C MET A 130 6.20 6.94 10.80
N GLY A 131 5.95 6.81 12.10
CA GLY A 131 5.14 5.72 12.65
C GLY A 131 3.66 6.02 12.46
N LEU A 132 2.90 5.01 12.03
CA LEU A 132 1.44 5.06 12.07
C LEU A 132 0.99 4.39 13.36
N GLU A 133 0.39 5.18 14.24
CA GLU A 133 -0.22 4.71 15.47
C GLU A 133 -1.67 4.26 15.22
N ALA A 134 -2.27 3.57 16.20
CA ALA A 134 -3.69 3.26 16.15
C ALA A 134 -4.52 4.55 16.05
N ILE A 135 -5.63 4.48 15.32
CA ILE A 135 -6.57 5.63 15.23
C ILE A 135 -7.09 5.92 16.65
N ASN A 136 -7.13 7.20 17.03
CA ASN A 136 -7.67 7.60 18.32
C ASN A 136 -9.10 7.05 18.49
N GLU A 137 -9.39 6.47 19.65
CA GLU A 137 -10.65 5.78 19.94
C GLU A 137 -11.87 6.67 19.71
N GLN A 138 -11.86 7.89 20.20
CA GLN A 138 -12.97 8.83 20.04
C GLN A 138 -13.20 9.21 18.57
N THR A 139 -12.13 9.50 17.85
CA THR A 139 -12.20 9.79 16.40
C THR A 139 -12.74 8.58 15.62
N TYR A 140 -12.39 7.39 16.05
CA TYR A 140 -12.85 6.17 15.39
C TYR A 140 -14.32 5.86 15.71
N LEU A 141 -14.78 6.13 16.94
CA LEU A 141 -16.19 6.05 17.31
C LEU A 141 -17.04 7.02 16.47
N GLU A 142 -16.60 8.26 16.32
CA GLU A 142 -17.28 9.26 15.48
C GLU A 142 -17.39 8.81 14.04
N PHE A 143 -16.32 8.25 13.47
CA PHE A 143 -16.32 7.66 12.14
C PHE A 143 -17.32 6.48 12.04
N ALA A 144 -17.31 5.56 13.01
CA ALA A 144 -18.23 4.43 13.03
C ALA A 144 -19.69 4.89 13.05
N ASN A 145 -20.03 5.82 13.93
CA ASN A 145 -21.38 6.36 14.07
C ASN A 145 -21.81 7.20 12.86
N HIS A 146 -20.89 7.91 12.21
CA HIS A 146 -21.19 8.58 10.95
C HIS A 146 -21.63 7.57 9.86
N HIS A 147 -21.03 6.39 9.81
CA HIS A 147 -21.43 5.38 8.83
C HIS A 147 -22.70 4.62 9.25
N LEU A 148 -22.83 4.24 10.52
CA LEU A 148 -24.01 3.56 11.05
C LEU A 148 -25.27 4.41 10.97
N SER A 149 -25.18 5.72 11.13
CA SER A 149 -26.32 6.65 11.02
C SER A 149 -26.99 6.63 9.63
N LYS A 150 -26.30 6.19 8.58
CA LYS A 150 -26.87 6.05 7.23
C LYS A 150 -27.91 4.93 7.12
N ILE A 151 -27.95 4.05 8.13
CA ILE A 151 -28.91 2.96 8.28
C ILE A 151 -29.71 3.07 9.57
N ASP A 152 -29.83 4.30 10.11
CA ASP A 152 -30.54 4.61 11.36
C ASP A 152 -30.04 3.84 12.60
N LYS A 153 -28.74 3.49 12.61
CA LYS A 153 -28.09 2.81 13.74
C LYS A 153 -26.97 3.69 14.33
N GLU A 154 -26.62 3.38 15.56
CA GLU A 154 -25.43 3.90 16.24
C GLU A 154 -24.83 2.85 17.16
N ILE A 155 -23.53 2.86 17.39
CA ILE A 155 -22.87 2.04 18.41
C ILE A 155 -22.64 2.87 19.66
N SER A 156 -22.98 2.30 20.83
CA SER A 156 -22.74 2.99 22.11
C SER A 156 -21.24 3.18 22.36
N ALA A 157 -20.87 4.24 23.08
CA ALA A 157 -19.46 4.48 23.42
C ALA A 157 -18.85 3.32 24.22
N GLU A 158 -19.61 2.71 25.09
CA GLU A 158 -19.17 1.54 25.87
C GLU A 158 -18.90 0.32 24.98
N ALA A 159 -19.82 0.02 24.06
CA ALA A 159 -19.66 -1.10 23.12
C ALA A 159 -18.48 -0.89 22.16
N PHE A 160 -18.30 0.33 21.69
CA PHE A 160 -17.15 0.66 20.85
C PHE A 160 -15.83 0.60 21.61
N SER A 161 -15.78 1.10 22.84
CA SER A 161 -14.61 1.00 23.71
C SER A 161 -14.20 -0.44 23.95
N TYR A 162 -15.20 -1.30 24.24
CA TYR A 162 -14.97 -2.75 24.37
C TYR A 162 -14.36 -3.34 23.09
N LEU A 163 -14.94 -3.04 21.92
CA LEU A 163 -14.43 -3.48 20.63
C LEU A 163 -13.00 -3.02 20.37
N TYR A 164 -12.74 -1.72 20.62
CA TYR A 164 -11.45 -1.09 20.40
C TYR A 164 -10.35 -1.73 21.22
N HIS A 165 -10.58 -1.90 22.53
CA HIS A 165 -9.58 -2.50 23.43
C HIS A 165 -9.46 -4.03 23.24
N ARG A 166 -10.53 -4.71 22.82
CA ARG A 166 -10.47 -6.16 22.52
C ARG A 166 -9.49 -6.48 21.39
N PHE A 167 -9.28 -5.55 20.48
CA PHE A 167 -8.40 -5.69 19.32
C PHE A 167 -7.24 -4.68 19.29
N ASP A 168 -6.89 -4.09 20.43
CA ASP A 168 -5.75 -3.15 20.56
C ASP A 168 -5.75 -2.04 19.50
N GLY A 169 -6.91 -1.55 19.09
CA GLY A 169 -7.05 -0.51 18.07
C GLY A 169 -6.70 -0.96 16.63
N ILE A 170 -6.51 -2.26 16.40
CA ILE A 170 -6.17 -2.79 15.07
C ILE A 170 -7.38 -2.62 14.14
N THR A 171 -7.22 -1.73 13.17
CA THR A 171 -8.30 -1.27 12.27
C THR A 171 -8.95 -2.40 11.49
N TRP A 172 -8.21 -3.43 11.09
CA TRP A 172 -8.76 -4.54 10.31
C TRP A 172 -9.86 -5.28 11.06
N TYR A 173 -9.61 -5.65 12.32
CA TYR A 173 -10.59 -6.36 13.14
C TYR A 173 -11.79 -5.49 13.49
N ILE A 174 -11.52 -4.23 13.86
CA ILE A 174 -12.57 -3.28 14.22
C ILE A 174 -13.49 -3.03 13.02
N GLN A 175 -12.94 -2.79 11.83
CA GLN A 175 -13.74 -2.59 10.62
C GLN A 175 -14.52 -3.84 10.23
N TYR A 176 -13.95 -5.02 10.44
CA TYR A 176 -14.63 -6.27 10.15
C TYR A 176 -15.89 -6.40 11.02
N VAL A 177 -15.77 -6.20 12.34
CA VAL A 177 -16.92 -6.24 13.27
C VAL A 177 -17.92 -5.11 12.95
N LEU A 178 -17.46 -3.88 12.71
CA LEU A 178 -18.35 -2.77 12.32
C LEU A 178 -19.12 -3.07 11.04
N ASN A 179 -18.49 -3.73 10.06
CA ASN A 179 -19.17 -4.12 8.84
C ASN A 179 -20.24 -5.20 9.08
N MET A 180 -19.98 -6.15 9.98
CA MET A 180 -20.99 -7.12 10.40
C MET A 180 -22.16 -6.43 11.09
N LEU A 181 -21.91 -5.51 12.01
CA LEU A 181 -22.94 -4.72 12.69
C LEU A 181 -23.74 -3.87 11.70
N TYR A 182 -23.09 -3.30 10.68
CA TYR A 182 -23.73 -2.54 9.62
C TYR A 182 -24.70 -3.38 8.80
N THR A 183 -24.35 -4.65 8.52
CA THR A 183 -25.17 -5.56 7.71
C THR A 183 -26.14 -6.41 8.57
N SER A 184 -26.03 -6.38 9.89
CA SER A 184 -26.89 -7.16 10.78
C SER A 184 -28.35 -6.70 10.71
N ILE A 185 -29.28 -7.68 10.82
CA ILE A 185 -30.74 -7.45 10.85
C ILE A 185 -31.19 -7.15 12.30
N SER A 186 -30.35 -6.54 13.13
CA SER A 186 -30.78 -6.15 14.48
C SER A 186 -31.82 -5.02 14.40
N ASP A 187 -32.96 -5.20 15.08
CA ASP A 187 -34.00 -4.18 15.19
C ASP A 187 -33.61 -3.03 16.15
N SER A 188 -32.51 -3.20 16.88
CA SER A 188 -31.99 -2.19 17.80
C SER A 188 -31.35 -1.03 17.06
N ARG A 189 -31.83 0.19 17.35
CA ARG A 189 -31.18 1.42 16.85
C ARG A 189 -29.82 1.64 17.49
N VAL A 190 -29.66 1.33 18.76
CA VAL A 190 -28.42 1.45 19.52
C VAL A 190 -27.79 0.08 19.70
N LEU A 191 -26.63 -0.11 19.09
CA LEU A 191 -25.85 -1.34 19.18
C LEU A 191 -25.04 -1.36 20.47
N GLY A 192 -25.30 -2.36 21.28
CA GLY A 192 -24.67 -2.57 22.58
C GLY A 192 -23.50 -3.54 22.54
N LYS A 193 -22.94 -3.78 23.72
CA LYS A 193 -21.82 -4.72 23.89
C LYS A 193 -22.18 -6.14 23.45
N GLU A 194 -23.41 -6.59 23.71
CA GLU A 194 -23.89 -7.92 23.33
C GLU A 194 -23.90 -8.13 21.81
N ASP A 195 -24.28 -7.08 21.03
CA ASP A 195 -24.22 -7.11 19.57
C ASP A 195 -22.79 -7.27 19.06
N VAL A 196 -21.84 -6.57 19.71
CA VAL A 196 -20.41 -6.66 19.38
C VAL A 196 -19.86 -8.05 19.71
N GLU A 197 -20.19 -8.60 20.89
CA GLU A 197 -19.77 -9.95 21.32
C GLU A 197 -20.29 -11.02 20.36
N TYR A 198 -21.55 -10.93 19.97
CA TYR A 198 -22.14 -11.84 18.97
C TYR A 198 -21.37 -11.82 17.64
N CYS A 199 -20.99 -10.64 17.17
CA CYS A 199 -20.18 -10.52 15.94
C CYS A 199 -18.77 -11.10 16.13
N ILE A 200 -18.15 -10.92 17.30
CA ILE A 200 -16.79 -11.42 17.58
C ILE A 200 -16.78 -12.96 17.64
N GLU A 201 -17.79 -13.59 18.20
CA GLU A 201 -17.89 -15.06 18.29
C GLU A 201 -18.00 -15.74 16.91
N SER A 202 -18.34 -14.98 15.88
CA SER A 202 -18.47 -15.48 14.51
C SER A 202 -17.19 -15.31 13.66
N ILE A 203 -16.11 -14.76 14.25
CA ILE A 203 -14.79 -14.61 13.63
C ILE A 203 -13.91 -15.83 13.95
#